data_1a9b9f99c566b725f717dcc2c40d16e9
#
_entry.id   1a9b9f99c566b725f717dcc2c40d16e9
#
_cell.length_a   1.000
_cell.length_b   1.000
_cell.length_c   1.000
_cell.angle_alpha   90.00
_cell.angle_beta   90.00
_cell.angle_gamma   90.00
#
_symmetry.space_group_name_H-M   'P 1'
#
loop_
_entity.id
_entity.type
_entity.pdbx_description
1 polymer ?
#
loop_
_entity_poly.entity_id
_entity_poly.type
_entity_poly.pdbx_seq_one_letter_code
_entity_poly.pdbx_strand_id
1 'polypeptide(L)'
;MVRSLLLASLAALPAVTSAAVMDQAEKFGYEHIHLDVGAGTTNEEWLDNSNATTIGLGGNYLFTENWLFNVDYSAQFFHPDDFTLRIDRLLFGGGYRYGITDQFDIYGKYGIGAIKAKATDDKTDNTLSSDSELLQAVTVGVNYLFSEKLIATAEVEVNRSDIVDENHFKIGFNYQWHDVIGTGLFYQFRDTDYSGESSDYVNEVGLSLKFVY
;
A
#
# COMPACT_ATOMS: atom_id res chain seq x y z
N MET A 1 25.85 12.40 9.92
CA MET A 1 25.43 12.85 11.26
C MET A 1 24.27 13.80 11.08
N VAL A 2 23.20 13.60 11.80
CA VAL A 2 21.86 14.21 11.82
C VAL A 2 20.82 13.32 11.13
N ARG A 3 20.53 12.17 11.74
CA ARG A 3 19.30 11.41 11.58
C ARG A 3 18.65 11.42 12.96
N SER A 4 17.87 12.39 13.28
CA SER A 4 16.98 12.37 14.46
C SER A 4 15.98 13.50 14.36
N LEU A 5 14.74 13.17 14.70
CA LEU A 5 13.60 14.07 14.93
C LEU A 5 12.61 14.21 13.76
N LEU A 6 11.77 13.18 13.64
CA LEU A 6 10.37 13.35 13.24
C LEU A 6 9.51 12.32 14.00
N LEU A 7 9.61 12.36 15.30
CA LEU A 7 8.76 11.59 16.23
C LEU A 7 8.33 12.56 17.32
N ALA A 8 7.28 13.33 17.07
CA ALA A 8 6.43 13.91 18.11
C ALA A 8 5.44 14.88 17.48
N SER A 9 4.21 14.45 17.35
CA SER A 9 2.99 15.25 17.57
C SER A 9 1.74 14.58 17.01
N LEU A 10 1.53 13.30 17.30
CA LEU A 10 0.22 12.65 17.14
C LEU A 10 -0.44 12.47 18.52
N ALA A 11 -0.42 13.49 19.34
CA ALA A 11 -1.10 13.46 20.64
C ALA A 11 -2.21 14.50 20.66
N ALA A 12 -3.42 14.04 20.99
CA ALA A 12 -4.61 14.78 21.36
C ALA A 12 -5.48 15.31 20.21
N LEU A 13 -6.14 14.40 19.49
CA LEU A 13 -7.45 14.74 18.92
C LEU A 13 -8.53 14.36 19.93
N PRO A 14 -9.52 15.22 20.21
CA PRO A 14 -10.60 14.89 21.13
C PRO A 14 -11.43 13.73 20.56
N ALA A 15 -11.73 12.75 21.41
CA ALA A 15 -12.68 11.72 21.10
C ALA A 15 -14.08 12.37 20.96
N VAL A 16 -14.48 12.60 19.73
CA VAL A 16 -15.88 12.96 19.42
C VAL A 16 -16.63 11.65 19.28
N THR A 17 -17.24 11.20 20.36
CA THR A 17 -18.13 10.05 20.36
C THR A 17 -19.48 10.44 19.76
N SER A 18 -19.85 9.83 18.64
CA SER A 18 -21.26 9.75 18.26
C SER A 18 -21.52 8.61 17.26
N ALA A 19 -22.73 8.04 17.34
CA ALA A 19 -23.24 7.04 16.39
C ALA A 19 -23.16 7.50 14.90
N ALA A 20 -23.14 8.82 14.65
CA ALA A 20 -22.96 9.40 13.32
C ALA A 20 -21.57 9.11 12.70
N VAL A 21 -20.55 8.88 13.51
CA VAL A 21 -19.18 8.62 13.04
C VAL A 21 -18.98 7.17 12.61
N MET A 22 -19.66 6.21 13.26
CA MET A 22 -19.66 4.80 12.81
C MET A 22 -20.29 4.66 11.42
N ASP A 23 -21.45 5.30 11.22
CA ASP A 23 -22.13 5.33 9.92
C ASP A 23 -21.24 5.91 8.81
N GLN A 24 -20.39 6.89 9.13
CA GLN A 24 -19.44 7.45 8.19
C GLN A 24 -18.32 6.46 7.86
N ALA A 25 -17.74 5.77 8.83
CA ALA A 25 -16.68 4.78 8.60
C ALA A 25 -17.17 3.63 7.71
N GLU A 26 -18.38 3.18 7.90
CA GLU A 26 -19.05 2.16 7.12
C GLU A 26 -19.20 2.60 5.64
N LYS A 27 -19.61 3.85 5.39
CA LYS A 27 -19.73 4.41 4.03
C LYS A 27 -18.42 4.38 3.23
N PHE A 28 -17.27 4.53 3.89
CA PHE A 28 -15.96 4.44 3.23
C PHE A 28 -15.44 3.00 3.10
N GLY A 29 -16.14 2.01 3.64
CA GLY A 29 -15.78 0.60 3.56
C GLY A 29 -14.38 0.33 4.11
N TYR A 30 -14.08 0.87 5.28
CA TYR A 30 -12.78 0.63 5.94
C TYR A 30 -12.59 -0.82 6.36
N GLU A 31 -13.66 -1.51 6.73
CA GLU A 31 -13.62 -2.92 7.09
C GLU A 31 -13.73 -3.78 5.83
N HIS A 32 -12.60 -4.26 5.35
CA HIS A 32 -12.56 -5.06 4.13
C HIS A 32 -11.32 -5.94 4.05
N ILE A 33 -11.44 -6.98 3.22
CA ILE A 33 -10.31 -7.72 2.65
C ILE A 33 -10.22 -7.31 1.17
N HIS A 34 -9.02 -7.16 0.62
CA HIS A 34 -8.81 -6.85 -0.77
C HIS A 34 -7.80 -7.78 -1.43
N LEU A 35 -8.00 -8.00 -2.73
CA LEU A 35 -7.06 -8.64 -3.64
C LEU A 35 -6.75 -7.65 -4.76
N ASP A 36 -5.47 -7.32 -4.92
CA ASP A 36 -4.98 -6.42 -5.94
C ASP A 36 -4.16 -7.19 -6.99
N VAL A 37 -4.33 -6.84 -8.25
CA VAL A 37 -3.47 -7.32 -9.35
C VAL A 37 -3.09 -6.11 -10.18
N GLY A 38 -1.79 -5.91 -10.37
CA GLY A 38 -1.25 -4.79 -11.11
C GLY A 38 -0.25 -5.23 -12.18
N ALA A 39 -0.12 -4.41 -13.20
CA ALA A 39 0.90 -4.53 -14.23
C ALA A 39 1.49 -3.16 -14.51
N GLY A 40 2.78 -3.11 -14.72
CA GLY A 40 3.50 -1.86 -14.88
C GLY A 40 4.81 -2.02 -15.63
N THR A 41 5.56 -0.92 -15.66
CA THR A 41 6.88 -0.82 -16.27
C THR A 41 7.84 -0.18 -15.30
N THR A 42 9.10 -0.57 -15.36
CA THR A 42 10.22 0.07 -14.66
C THR A 42 11.15 0.76 -15.62
N ASN A 43 11.88 1.80 -15.16
CA ASN A 43 12.97 2.40 -15.89
C ASN A 43 14.35 1.89 -15.43
N GLU A 44 14.39 0.87 -14.58
CA GLU A 44 15.65 0.33 -14.07
C GLU A 44 16.46 -0.33 -15.18
N GLU A 45 17.64 0.22 -15.48
CA GLU A 45 18.50 -0.25 -16.58
C GLU A 45 18.96 -1.70 -16.35
N TRP A 46 19.24 -2.10 -15.12
CA TRP A 46 19.67 -3.46 -14.78
C TRP A 46 18.53 -4.49 -14.83
N LEU A 47 17.30 -4.03 -14.92
CA LEU A 47 16.11 -4.85 -15.18
C LEU A 47 15.68 -4.81 -16.66
N ASP A 48 16.51 -4.30 -17.55
CA ASP A 48 16.24 -4.18 -19.00
C ASP A 48 14.91 -3.49 -19.33
N ASN A 49 14.49 -2.51 -18.51
CA ASN A 49 13.16 -1.88 -18.57
C ASN A 49 12.01 -2.91 -18.58
N SER A 50 12.14 -3.96 -17.79
CA SER A 50 11.22 -5.08 -17.77
C SER A 50 9.82 -4.68 -17.29
N ASN A 51 8.84 -5.51 -17.62
CA ASN A 51 7.50 -5.37 -17.08
C ASN A 51 7.48 -5.80 -15.59
N ALA A 52 6.75 -5.04 -14.79
CA ALA A 52 6.44 -5.38 -13.41
C ALA A 52 5.03 -5.98 -13.31
N THR A 53 4.87 -7.04 -12.55
CA THR A 53 3.56 -7.59 -12.19
C THR A 53 3.46 -7.63 -10.67
N THR A 54 2.35 -7.16 -10.11
CA THR A 54 2.13 -7.16 -8.66
C THR A 54 0.86 -7.93 -8.32
N ILE A 55 0.93 -8.73 -7.27
CA ILE A 55 -0.23 -9.36 -6.63
C ILE A 55 -0.21 -8.91 -5.18
N GLY A 56 -1.33 -8.36 -4.70
CA GLY A 56 -1.52 -7.91 -3.33
C GLY A 56 -2.71 -8.62 -2.67
N LEU A 57 -2.58 -8.88 -1.39
CA LEU A 57 -3.65 -9.36 -0.53
C LEU A 57 -3.55 -8.61 0.80
N GLY A 58 -4.63 -7.99 1.22
CA GLY A 58 -4.63 -7.27 2.48
C GLY A 58 -6.01 -7.09 3.06
N GLY A 59 -6.06 -6.36 4.15
CA GLY A 59 -7.30 -6.02 4.80
C GLY A 59 -7.13 -5.01 5.91
N ASN A 60 -8.21 -4.31 6.17
CA ASN A 60 -8.33 -3.37 7.28
C ASN A 60 -9.46 -3.80 8.20
N TYR A 61 -9.26 -3.56 9.49
CA TYR A 61 -10.23 -3.76 10.55
C TYR A 61 -10.32 -2.51 11.43
N LEU A 62 -11.53 -2.09 11.80
CA LEU A 62 -11.75 -1.00 12.73
C LEU A 62 -11.92 -1.55 14.16
N PHE A 63 -11.02 -1.17 15.07
CA PHE A 63 -11.24 -1.46 16.50
C PHE A 63 -12.28 -0.55 17.13
N THR A 64 -12.32 0.68 16.65
CA THR A 64 -13.24 1.73 17.04
C THR A 64 -13.58 2.54 15.80
N GLU A 65 -14.44 3.52 15.94
CA GLU A 65 -14.81 4.44 14.86
C GLU A 65 -13.61 5.09 14.12
N ASN A 66 -12.45 5.19 14.77
CA ASN A 66 -11.30 5.93 14.26
C ASN A 66 -10.01 5.10 14.18
N TRP A 67 -9.87 4.04 14.98
CA TRP A 67 -8.64 3.27 15.03
C TRP A 67 -8.69 2.09 14.08
N LEU A 68 -7.68 2.02 13.21
CA LEU A 68 -7.50 1.00 12.19
C LEU A 68 -6.43 0.00 12.62
N PHE A 69 -6.64 -1.24 12.26
CA PHE A 69 -5.60 -2.25 12.13
C PHE A 69 -5.54 -2.70 10.67
N ASN A 70 -4.36 -2.90 10.11
CA ASN A 70 -4.21 -3.43 8.76
C ASN A 70 -3.14 -4.52 8.68
N VAL A 71 -3.35 -5.42 7.73
CA VAL A 71 -2.38 -6.41 7.30
C VAL A 71 -2.32 -6.36 5.79
N ASP A 72 -1.13 -6.18 5.22
CA ASP A 72 -0.93 -6.10 3.79
C ASP A 72 0.25 -6.98 3.36
N TYR A 73 0.02 -7.83 2.39
CA TYR A 73 1.03 -8.60 1.70
C TYR A 73 1.03 -8.23 0.22
N SER A 74 2.21 -8.04 -0.35
CA SER A 74 2.35 -7.90 -1.81
C SER A 74 3.57 -8.67 -2.31
N ALA A 75 3.43 -9.25 -3.49
CA ALA A 75 4.51 -9.85 -4.25
C ALA A 75 4.62 -9.13 -5.60
N GLN A 76 5.80 -8.59 -5.89
CA GLN A 76 6.12 -7.93 -7.14
C GLN A 76 7.14 -8.75 -7.91
N PHE A 77 6.92 -8.90 -9.19
CA PHE A 77 7.74 -9.71 -10.09
C PHE A 77 8.26 -8.85 -11.23
N PHE A 78 9.55 -8.95 -11.49
CA PHE A 78 10.23 -8.38 -12.65
C PHE A 78 10.84 -9.54 -13.45
N HIS A 79 10.75 -9.48 -14.77
CA HIS A 79 11.22 -10.53 -15.68
C HIS A 79 12.17 -9.94 -16.73
N PRO A 80 13.41 -9.57 -16.36
CA PRO A 80 14.47 -9.37 -17.35
C PRO A 80 14.83 -10.69 -18.04
N ASP A 81 15.64 -10.62 -19.11
CA ASP A 81 15.84 -11.74 -20.05
C ASP A 81 16.37 -13.07 -19.45
N ASP A 82 17.14 -13.01 -18.36
CA ASP A 82 17.86 -14.19 -17.85
C ASP A 82 17.45 -14.60 -16.41
N PHE A 83 16.67 -13.79 -15.69
CA PHE A 83 16.28 -14.08 -14.32
C PHE A 83 14.92 -13.46 -13.94
N THR A 84 14.29 -13.99 -12.92
CA THR A 84 13.11 -13.40 -12.30
C THR A 84 13.51 -12.79 -10.94
N LEU A 85 13.25 -11.48 -10.77
CA LEU A 85 13.32 -10.83 -9.47
C LEU A 85 11.94 -10.80 -8.83
N ARG A 86 11.82 -11.33 -7.62
CA ARG A 86 10.61 -11.28 -6.80
C ARG A 86 10.87 -10.49 -5.54
N ILE A 87 10.01 -9.53 -5.24
CA ILE A 87 10.03 -8.74 -4.02
C ILE A 87 8.73 -8.96 -3.27
N ASP A 88 8.82 -9.63 -2.12
CA ASP A 88 7.72 -9.87 -1.20
C ASP A 88 7.74 -8.83 -0.09
N ARG A 89 6.59 -8.24 0.25
CA ARG A 89 6.41 -7.32 1.37
C ARG A 89 5.26 -7.81 2.22
N LEU A 90 5.47 -7.87 3.53
CA LEU A 90 4.43 -8.16 4.52
C LEU A 90 4.47 -7.06 5.57
N LEU A 91 3.35 -6.40 5.79
CA LEU A 91 3.19 -5.32 6.76
C LEU A 91 2.03 -5.62 7.71
N PHE A 92 2.23 -5.34 8.98
CA PHE A 92 1.22 -5.28 10.01
C PHE A 92 1.20 -3.85 10.53
N GLY A 93 0.05 -3.22 10.55
CA GLY A 93 -0.01 -1.80 10.89
C GLY A 93 -1.20 -1.42 11.75
N GLY A 94 -1.08 -0.24 12.31
CA GLY A 94 -2.15 0.46 13.00
C GLY A 94 -2.26 1.89 12.48
N GLY A 95 -3.44 2.45 12.54
CA GLY A 95 -3.68 3.78 12.04
C GLY A 95 -4.86 4.47 12.68
N TYR A 96 -5.01 5.72 12.33
CA TYR A 96 -6.10 6.56 12.78
C TYR A 96 -6.74 7.26 11.57
N ARG A 97 -8.06 7.21 11.51
CA ARG A 97 -8.85 7.95 10.53
C ARG A 97 -9.56 9.14 11.19
N TYR A 98 -9.80 10.18 10.41
CA TYR A 98 -10.55 11.35 10.84
C TYR A 98 -11.48 11.82 9.72
N GLY A 99 -12.78 11.76 9.96
CA GLY A 99 -13.80 12.29 9.06
C GLY A 99 -13.85 13.81 9.13
N ILE A 100 -13.50 14.47 8.04
CA ILE A 100 -13.58 15.93 7.94
C ILE A 100 -15.00 16.37 7.59
N THR A 101 -15.63 15.65 6.68
CA THR A 101 -17.04 15.83 6.28
C THR A 101 -17.66 14.47 6.00
N ASP A 102 -18.95 14.40 5.75
CA ASP A 102 -19.64 13.16 5.37
C ASP A 102 -19.12 12.54 4.06
N GLN A 103 -18.37 13.29 3.27
CA GLN A 103 -17.82 12.88 1.98
C GLN A 103 -16.29 12.85 1.94
N PHE A 104 -15.60 13.37 2.96
CA PHE A 104 -14.15 13.50 2.94
C PHE A 104 -13.55 13.01 4.25
N ASP A 105 -12.60 12.09 4.12
CA ASP A 105 -11.92 11.43 5.22
C ASP A 105 -10.42 11.43 4.98
N ILE A 106 -9.64 11.58 6.04
CA ILE A 106 -8.18 11.43 6.04
C ILE A 106 -7.78 10.32 6.99
N TYR A 107 -6.66 9.66 6.71
CA TYR A 107 -6.11 8.66 7.59
C TYR A 107 -4.59 8.63 7.54
N GLY A 108 -4.00 8.18 8.62
CA GLY A 108 -2.58 7.89 8.72
C GLY A 108 -2.38 6.50 9.31
N LYS A 109 -1.42 5.74 8.77
CA LYS A 109 -1.06 4.39 9.24
C LYS A 109 0.44 4.31 9.48
N TYR A 110 0.84 3.52 10.44
CA TYR A 110 2.22 3.07 10.62
C TYR A 110 2.24 1.55 10.63
N GLY A 111 3.12 0.97 9.82
CA GLY A 111 3.31 -0.46 9.70
C GLY A 111 4.73 -0.90 9.97
N ILE A 112 4.87 -2.13 10.43
CA ILE A 112 6.13 -2.83 10.60
C ILE A 112 5.97 -4.24 10.04
N GLY A 113 7.03 -4.77 9.44
CA GLY A 113 6.96 -6.09 8.82
C GLY A 113 8.27 -6.53 8.23
N ALA A 114 8.20 -7.24 7.13
CA ALA A 114 9.38 -7.77 6.44
C ALA A 114 9.29 -7.53 4.94
N ILE A 115 10.44 -7.27 4.34
CA ILE A 115 10.67 -7.28 2.91
C ILE A 115 11.64 -8.40 2.57
N LYS A 116 11.40 -9.09 1.46
CA LYS A 116 12.28 -10.12 0.93
C LYS A 116 12.47 -9.93 -0.56
N ALA A 117 13.72 -9.78 -1.00
CA ALA A 117 14.11 -9.79 -2.40
C ALA A 117 14.72 -11.14 -2.75
N LYS A 118 14.32 -11.73 -3.87
CA LYS A 118 14.85 -13.01 -4.35
C LYS A 118 15.01 -12.94 -5.88
N ALA A 119 16.25 -13.18 -6.35
CA ALA A 119 16.55 -13.37 -7.76
C ALA A 119 16.72 -14.87 -8.06
N THR A 120 16.09 -15.34 -9.13
CA THR A 120 16.09 -16.75 -9.57
C THR A 120 16.49 -16.82 -11.04
N ASP A 121 17.44 -17.65 -11.40
CA ASP A 121 17.85 -17.92 -12.79
C ASP A 121 16.73 -18.69 -13.52
N ASP A 122 16.27 -18.17 -14.65
CA ASP A 122 15.11 -18.74 -15.36
C ASP A 122 15.44 -20.03 -16.11
N LYS A 123 16.72 -20.36 -16.33
CA LYS A 123 17.15 -21.58 -17.03
C LYS A 123 17.37 -22.77 -16.10
N THR A 124 17.79 -22.48 -14.88
CA THR A 124 18.21 -23.53 -13.93
C THR A 124 17.34 -23.62 -12.68
N ASP A 125 16.41 -22.67 -12.47
CA ASP A 125 15.60 -22.49 -11.26
C ASP A 125 16.45 -22.29 -9.97
N ASN A 126 17.74 -22.00 -10.14
CA ASN A 126 18.61 -21.75 -9.00
C ASN A 126 18.41 -20.35 -8.44
N THR A 127 18.42 -20.25 -7.11
CA THR A 127 18.44 -18.94 -6.45
C THR A 127 19.80 -18.30 -6.63
N LEU A 128 19.83 -17.14 -7.30
CA LEU A 128 21.04 -16.33 -7.51
C LEU A 128 21.36 -15.48 -6.28
N SER A 129 20.33 -14.88 -5.69
CA SER A 129 20.42 -14.06 -4.49
C SER A 129 19.13 -14.11 -3.70
N SER A 130 19.19 -13.99 -2.39
CA SER A 130 18.01 -13.83 -1.53
C SER A 130 18.40 -13.08 -0.28
N ASP A 131 17.71 -11.98 -0.01
CA ASP A 131 17.87 -11.15 1.17
C ASP A 131 16.51 -10.84 1.82
N SER A 132 16.50 -10.58 3.13
CA SER A 132 15.29 -10.37 3.91
C SER A 132 15.56 -9.46 5.09
N GLU A 133 14.83 -8.36 5.18
CA GLU A 133 15.03 -7.29 6.15
C GLU A 133 13.74 -6.81 6.79
N LEU A 134 13.90 -6.05 7.87
CA LEU A 134 12.81 -5.35 8.53
C LEU A 134 12.31 -4.23 7.63
N LEU A 135 10.98 -4.17 7.44
CA LEU A 135 10.31 -3.11 6.70
C LEU A 135 9.52 -2.24 7.68
N GLN A 136 9.65 -0.93 7.54
CA GLN A 136 8.82 0.07 8.22
C GLN A 136 8.11 0.93 7.19
N ALA A 137 6.82 1.20 7.42
CA ALA A 137 5.99 1.97 6.50
C ALA A 137 5.22 3.06 7.25
N VAL A 138 5.14 4.24 6.63
CA VAL A 138 4.23 5.31 7.04
C VAL A 138 3.35 5.64 5.85
N THR A 139 2.03 5.53 6.02
CA THR A 139 1.05 5.86 4.99
C THR A 139 0.20 7.02 5.45
N VAL A 140 -0.05 7.97 4.57
CA VAL A 140 -1.06 9.02 4.72
C VAL A 140 -1.96 8.99 3.51
N GLY A 141 -3.26 9.01 3.73
CA GLY A 141 -4.22 8.93 2.64
C GLY A 141 -5.48 9.75 2.90
N VAL A 142 -6.22 9.93 1.82
CA VAL A 142 -7.52 10.59 1.81
C VAL A 142 -8.51 9.76 1.02
N ASN A 143 -9.76 9.77 1.46
CA ASN A 143 -10.87 9.20 0.74
C ASN A 143 -11.90 10.29 0.44
N TYR A 144 -12.46 10.24 -0.77
CA TYR A 144 -13.56 11.11 -1.18
C TYR A 144 -14.71 10.27 -1.72
N LEU A 145 -15.89 10.45 -1.15
CA LEU A 145 -17.12 9.76 -1.51
C LEU A 145 -17.86 10.58 -2.57
N PHE A 146 -17.72 10.21 -3.85
CA PHE A 146 -18.45 10.84 -4.95
C PHE A 146 -19.94 10.50 -4.92
N SER A 147 -20.26 9.28 -4.49
CA SER A 147 -21.62 8.79 -4.29
C SER A 147 -21.57 7.66 -3.27
N GLU A 148 -22.73 7.18 -2.79
CA GLU A 148 -22.82 6.05 -1.85
C GLU A 148 -22.07 4.78 -2.31
N LYS A 149 -21.70 4.70 -3.59
CA LYS A 149 -21.04 3.53 -4.20
C LYS A 149 -19.66 3.80 -4.79
N LEU A 150 -19.28 5.06 -4.97
CA LEU A 150 -18.03 5.42 -5.66
C LEU A 150 -17.14 6.23 -4.73
N ILE A 151 -16.00 5.66 -4.40
CA ILE A 151 -14.97 6.24 -3.54
C ILE A 151 -13.70 6.45 -4.37
N ALA A 152 -13.13 7.65 -4.32
CA ALA A 152 -11.76 7.90 -4.74
C ALA A 152 -10.84 7.87 -3.52
N THR A 153 -9.65 7.29 -3.69
CA THR A 153 -8.60 7.22 -2.68
C THR A 153 -7.31 7.80 -3.25
N ALA A 154 -6.58 8.58 -2.48
CA ALA A 154 -5.21 8.95 -2.78
C ALA A 154 -4.35 8.70 -1.55
N GLU A 155 -3.20 8.04 -1.75
CA GLU A 155 -2.27 7.66 -0.68
C GLU A 155 -0.84 8.02 -1.05
N VAL A 156 -0.08 8.41 -0.04
CA VAL A 156 1.39 8.44 -0.07
C VAL A 156 1.88 7.50 1.01
N GLU A 157 2.78 6.60 0.64
CA GLU A 157 3.41 5.66 1.56
C GLU A 157 4.92 5.77 1.44
N VAL A 158 5.59 5.80 2.57
CA VAL A 158 7.04 5.86 2.69
C VAL A 158 7.51 4.59 3.35
N ASN A 159 8.23 3.77 2.61
CA ASN A 159 8.79 2.50 3.06
C ASN A 159 10.29 2.64 3.30
N ARG A 160 10.78 2.07 4.39
CA ARG A 160 12.19 2.09 4.76
C ARG A 160 12.66 0.71 5.21
N SER A 161 13.76 0.26 4.60
CA SER A 161 14.46 -0.97 4.98
C SER A 161 15.95 -0.85 4.63
N ASP A 162 16.78 -1.82 5.05
CA ASP A 162 18.18 -1.83 4.66
C ASP A 162 18.40 -2.35 3.21
N ILE A 163 17.39 -3.01 2.61
CA ILE A 163 17.44 -3.47 1.21
C ILE A 163 17.05 -2.34 0.25
N VAL A 164 15.93 -1.63 0.55
CA VAL A 164 15.35 -0.67 -0.35
C VAL A 164 14.56 0.39 0.42
N ASP A 165 14.72 1.63 0.02
CA ASP A 165 13.88 2.76 0.40
C ASP A 165 12.92 3.07 -0.74
N GLU A 166 11.62 3.14 -0.46
CA GLU A 166 10.59 3.39 -1.48
C GLU A 166 9.64 4.50 -1.04
N ASN A 167 9.23 5.33 -1.99
CA ASN A 167 8.13 6.26 -1.83
C ASN A 167 7.04 5.89 -2.83
N HIS A 168 5.86 5.56 -2.33
CA HIS A 168 4.72 5.18 -3.16
C HIS A 168 3.71 6.31 -3.21
N PHE A 169 3.15 6.54 -4.38
CA PHE A 169 1.98 7.36 -4.59
C PHE A 169 0.93 6.52 -5.30
N LYS A 170 -0.25 6.35 -4.69
CA LYS A 170 -1.36 5.55 -5.24
C LYS A 170 -2.61 6.40 -5.35
N ILE A 171 -3.27 6.35 -6.51
CA ILE A 171 -4.62 6.89 -6.70
C ILE A 171 -5.51 5.73 -7.11
N GLY A 172 -6.71 5.66 -6.55
CA GLY A 172 -7.66 4.61 -6.88
C GLY A 172 -9.10 5.09 -6.89
N PHE A 173 -9.92 4.35 -7.64
CA PHE A 173 -11.37 4.47 -7.63
C PHE A 173 -11.95 3.11 -7.29
N ASN A 174 -12.83 3.06 -6.31
CA ASN A 174 -13.50 1.85 -5.86
C ASN A 174 -15.01 2.01 -6.05
N TYR A 175 -15.63 1.04 -6.72
CA TYR A 175 -17.06 1.00 -6.94
C TYR A 175 -17.66 -0.20 -6.18
N GLN A 176 -18.61 0.09 -5.32
CA GLN A 176 -19.34 -0.90 -4.52
C GLN A 176 -20.55 -1.41 -5.31
N TRP A 177 -20.47 -2.66 -5.77
CA TRP A 177 -21.55 -3.29 -6.55
C TRP A 177 -22.68 -3.75 -5.64
N HIS A 178 -22.30 -4.32 -4.53
CA HIS A 178 -23.18 -4.90 -3.50
C HIS A 178 -22.61 -4.56 -2.13
N ASP A 179 -23.39 -4.67 -1.08
CA ASP A 179 -23.00 -4.32 0.30
C ASP A 179 -21.68 -5.01 0.74
N VAL A 180 -21.38 -6.17 0.17
CA VAL A 180 -20.18 -6.97 0.51
C VAL A 180 -19.12 -7.04 -0.59
N ILE A 181 -19.38 -6.55 -1.81
CA ILE A 181 -18.46 -6.70 -2.94
C ILE A 181 -18.26 -5.37 -3.67
N GLY A 182 -17.02 -4.97 -3.80
CA GLY A 182 -16.58 -3.83 -4.61
C GLY A 182 -15.43 -4.20 -5.53
N THR A 183 -15.25 -3.41 -6.58
CA THR A 183 -14.09 -3.48 -7.46
C THR A 183 -13.45 -2.11 -7.58
N GLY A 184 -12.15 -2.09 -7.81
CA GLY A 184 -11.40 -0.87 -7.96
C GLY A 184 -10.45 -0.89 -9.15
N LEU A 185 -10.11 0.30 -9.59
CA LEU A 185 -9.02 0.59 -10.51
C LEU A 185 -8.04 1.49 -9.77
N PHE A 186 -6.74 1.21 -9.88
CA PHE A 186 -5.73 2.07 -9.30
C PHE A 186 -4.56 2.33 -10.27
N TYR A 187 -3.92 3.45 -10.07
CA TYR A 187 -2.59 3.77 -10.58
C TYR A 187 -1.65 3.95 -9.40
N GLN A 188 -0.47 3.38 -9.49
CA GLN A 188 0.57 3.51 -8.48
C GLN A 188 1.89 3.90 -9.15
N PHE A 189 2.54 4.90 -8.58
CA PHE A 189 3.91 5.28 -8.87
C PHE A 189 4.77 4.93 -7.65
N ARG A 190 5.88 4.24 -7.87
CA ARG A 190 6.88 3.94 -6.85
C ARG A 190 8.20 4.54 -7.27
N ASP A 191 8.76 5.34 -6.40
CA ASP A 191 10.13 5.86 -6.50
C ASP A 191 10.98 5.04 -5.53
N THR A 192 11.98 4.36 -6.06
CA THR A 192 12.74 3.32 -5.36
C THR A 192 14.22 3.71 -5.35
N ASP A 193 14.84 3.69 -4.17
CA ASP A 193 16.27 3.95 -3.99
C ASP A 193 16.93 2.66 -3.45
N TYR A 194 17.73 2.02 -4.30
CA TYR A 194 18.53 0.86 -3.95
C TYR A 194 19.91 1.31 -3.47
N SER A 195 20.12 1.38 -2.16
CA SER A 195 21.44 1.62 -1.53
C SER A 195 22.20 2.88 -1.98
N GLY A 196 21.49 3.96 -2.40
CA GLY A 196 22.09 5.28 -2.67
C GLY A 196 22.59 5.48 -4.09
N GLU A 197 22.19 4.66 -5.03
CA GLU A 197 22.31 4.88 -6.47
C GLU A 197 21.09 5.64 -7.03
N SER A 198 21.06 5.96 -8.31
CA SER A 198 20.01 6.77 -8.95
C SER A 198 18.59 6.27 -8.62
N SER A 199 17.67 7.20 -8.36
CA SER A 199 16.28 6.85 -8.11
C SER A 199 15.66 6.18 -9.34
N ASP A 200 15.20 4.96 -9.16
CA ASP A 200 14.47 4.20 -10.14
C ASP A 200 12.97 4.26 -9.84
N TYR A 201 12.14 4.11 -10.87
CA TYR A 201 10.71 4.18 -10.66
C TYR A 201 9.96 3.05 -11.34
N VAL A 202 8.83 2.69 -10.75
CA VAL A 202 7.85 1.76 -11.30
C VAL A 202 6.52 2.46 -11.45
N ASN A 203 5.96 2.43 -12.66
CA ASN A 203 4.59 2.86 -12.93
C ASN A 203 3.70 1.64 -13.09
N GLU A 204 2.59 1.59 -12.38
CA GLU A 204 1.70 0.44 -12.34
C GLU A 204 0.24 0.86 -12.43
N VAL A 205 -0.54 0.11 -13.20
CA VAL A 205 -2.00 0.18 -13.24
C VAL A 205 -2.53 -1.16 -12.78
N GLY A 206 -3.57 -1.16 -11.96
CA GLY A 206 -4.10 -2.41 -11.42
C GLY A 206 -5.59 -2.39 -11.13
N LEU A 207 -6.10 -3.57 -10.87
CA LEU A 207 -7.46 -3.84 -10.45
C LEU A 207 -7.47 -4.32 -8.99
N SER A 208 -8.49 -3.93 -8.26
CA SER A 208 -8.75 -4.35 -6.89
C SER A 208 -10.11 -5.04 -6.80
N LEU A 209 -10.17 -6.13 -6.07
CA LEU A 209 -11.40 -6.75 -5.63
C LEU A 209 -11.50 -6.61 -4.12
N LYS A 210 -12.59 -6.03 -3.62
CA LYS A 210 -12.83 -5.80 -2.20
C LYS A 210 -14.00 -6.60 -1.70
N PHE A 211 -13.85 -7.19 -0.51
CA PHE A 211 -14.90 -7.82 0.26
C PHE A 211 -15.08 -7.05 1.56
N VAL A 212 -16.17 -6.32 1.67
CA VAL A 212 -16.56 -5.54 2.86
C VAL A 212 -17.38 -6.44 3.79
N TYR A 213 -17.17 -6.35 5.11
CA TYR A 213 -17.85 -7.19 6.12
C TYR A 213 -18.28 -6.40 7.34
#